data_fcda13595de09be68c738cb1e899ba13
#
_entry.id   fcda13595de09be68c738cb1e899ba13
#
_cell.length_a   1.000
_cell.length_b   1.000
_cell.length_c   1.000
_cell.angle_alpha   90.00
_cell.angle_beta   90.00
_cell.angle_gamma   90.00
#
_symmetry.space_group_name_H-M   'P 1'
#
loop_
_entity.id
_entity.type
_entity.pdbx_description
1 polymer ?
#
loop_
_entity_poly.entity_id
_entity_poly.type
_entity_poly.pdbx_seq_one_letter_code
_entity_poly.pdbx_strand_id
1 'polypeptide(L)'
;MTDHLIENRRFWDAYAPEWVERGEAAWLAETPYWGIWATPESQLQLIPERLVGRSVVELGCGTGYVSRWFEQRGAQVTGVDLSNQQLATAKGFARRFESRITFILGNAEATALPKHCADIVVSEYGAAIWCDPYQWIPEAARLLVPGGRLIFLGHSPWAMVCTDDEGDAVSNAMRRSYFDLHRMDWTRAPIDPGGIEFNLPLSKWFTLFRAQGFRVDDYQEIQAPAVRSPDRFSTSWEWARSYPSEQVFKLTKV
;
A
#
# COMPACT_ATOMS: atom_id res chain seq x y z
N MET A 1 7.35 -5.88 -19.98
CA MET A 1 6.86 -5.00 -18.90
C MET A 1 5.56 -4.42 -19.41
N THR A 2 4.49 -4.49 -18.65
CA THR A 2 3.18 -3.92 -19.00
C THR A 2 3.25 -2.39 -19.00
N ASP A 3 2.31 -1.71 -19.67
CA ASP A 3 2.31 -0.24 -19.79
C ASP A 3 2.28 0.48 -18.44
N HIS A 4 1.45 -0.01 -17.49
CA HIS A 4 1.36 0.58 -16.16
C HIS A 4 2.67 0.48 -15.35
N LEU A 5 3.44 -0.61 -15.49
CA LEU A 5 4.73 -0.74 -14.81
C LEU A 5 5.76 0.26 -15.33
N ILE A 6 5.76 0.53 -16.64
CA ILE A 6 6.65 1.52 -17.26
C ILE A 6 6.28 2.91 -16.77
N GLU A 7 4.98 3.23 -16.80
CA GLU A 7 4.46 4.54 -16.41
C GLU A 7 4.65 4.81 -14.92
N ASN A 8 4.26 3.86 -14.06
CA ASN A 8 4.40 4.01 -12.62
C ASN A 8 5.87 4.10 -12.18
N ARG A 9 6.77 3.34 -12.83
CA ARG A 9 8.21 3.49 -12.59
C ARG A 9 8.70 4.89 -12.96
N ARG A 10 8.35 5.38 -14.15
CA ARG A 10 8.72 6.72 -14.63
C ARG A 10 8.21 7.79 -13.66
N PHE A 11 6.94 7.67 -13.27
CA PHE A 11 6.29 8.59 -12.34
C PHE A 11 7.01 8.58 -10.98
N TRP A 12 7.16 7.42 -10.35
CA TRP A 12 7.75 7.31 -9.01
C TRP A 12 9.24 7.63 -8.96
N ASP A 13 10.00 7.39 -10.04
CA ASP A 13 11.38 7.86 -10.13
C ASP A 13 11.45 9.40 -10.17
N ALA A 14 10.54 10.05 -10.89
CA ALA A 14 10.48 11.52 -10.95
C ALA A 14 9.95 12.15 -9.65
N TYR A 15 8.98 11.50 -8.99
CA TYR A 15 8.27 12.03 -7.83
C TYR A 15 8.94 11.68 -6.48
N ALA A 16 9.95 10.83 -6.49
CA ALA A 16 10.65 10.39 -5.27
C ALA A 16 11.16 11.54 -4.37
N PRO A 17 11.67 12.69 -4.89
CA PRO A 17 12.13 13.79 -4.03
C PRO A 17 11.04 14.33 -3.08
N GLU A 18 9.78 14.36 -3.50
CA GLU A 18 8.65 14.87 -2.71
C GLU A 18 8.33 13.98 -1.49
N TRP A 19 8.82 12.75 -1.50
CA TRP A 19 8.59 11.76 -0.44
C TRP A 19 9.73 11.65 0.58
N VAL A 20 10.85 12.34 0.37
CA VAL A 20 12.02 12.23 1.26
C VAL A 20 11.68 12.71 2.66
N GLU A 21 11.13 13.92 2.80
CA GLU A 21 10.81 14.51 4.11
C GLU A 21 9.73 13.70 4.86
N ARG A 22 8.67 13.29 4.15
CA ARG A 22 7.62 12.43 4.72
C ARG A 22 8.15 11.08 5.15
N GLY A 23 8.99 10.47 4.31
CA GLY A 23 9.66 9.21 4.63
C GLY A 23 10.54 9.33 5.87
N GLU A 24 11.36 10.39 5.96
CA GLU A 24 12.21 10.64 7.13
C GLU A 24 11.39 10.79 8.42
N ALA A 25 10.32 11.58 8.37
CA ALA A 25 9.42 11.74 9.51
C ALA A 25 8.82 10.41 9.98
N ALA A 26 8.43 9.54 9.03
CA ALA A 26 7.89 8.22 9.35
C ALA A 26 8.96 7.26 9.91
N TRP A 27 10.22 7.34 9.44
CA TRP A 27 11.34 6.58 10.00
C TRP A 27 11.69 6.99 11.44
N LEU A 28 11.47 8.26 11.79
CA LEU A 28 11.70 8.82 13.12
C LEU A 28 10.51 8.62 14.07
N ALA A 29 9.36 8.23 13.56
CA ALA A 29 8.15 8.10 14.36
C ALA A 29 8.32 7.04 15.46
N GLU A 30 8.03 7.41 16.70
CA GLU A 30 8.07 6.50 17.85
C GLU A 30 6.98 5.42 17.77
N THR A 31 5.84 5.77 17.19
CA THR A 31 4.71 4.87 16.98
C THR A 31 4.28 4.87 15.53
N PRO A 32 4.04 3.70 14.91
CA PRO A 32 3.54 3.62 13.55
C PRO A 32 2.17 4.28 13.39
N TYR A 33 1.95 4.82 12.20
CA TYR A 33 0.67 5.37 11.76
C TYR A 33 0.44 5.04 10.28
N TRP A 34 -0.80 4.96 9.85
CA TRP A 34 -1.18 4.39 8.57
C TRP A 34 -2.04 5.32 7.75
N GLY A 35 -1.85 5.24 6.45
CA GLY A 35 -2.70 5.90 5.47
C GLY A 35 -2.59 7.40 5.44
N ILE A 36 -3.46 8.02 4.64
CA ILE A 36 -3.44 9.47 4.42
C ILE A 36 -3.86 10.27 5.66
N TRP A 37 -4.59 9.63 6.58
CA TRP A 37 -5.06 10.27 7.82
C TRP A 37 -4.14 10.06 9.02
N ALA A 38 -3.00 9.41 8.81
CA ALA A 38 -2.06 9.07 9.89
C ALA A 38 -2.75 8.31 11.04
N THR A 39 -3.60 7.34 10.70
CA THR A 39 -4.37 6.54 11.66
C THR A 39 -3.40 5.74 12.54
N PRO A 40 -3.45 5.88 13.88
CA PRO A 40 -2.50 5.23 14.77
C PRO A 40 -2.55 3.71 14.67
N GLU A 41 -1.38 3.04 14.80
CA GLU A 41 -1.27 1.58 14.87
C GLU A 41 -2.13 0.99 15.99
N SER A 42 -2.25 1.69 17.12
CA SER A 42 -3.09 1.26 18.23
C SER A 42 -4.58 1.10 17.87
N GLN A 43 -5.03 1.78 16.82
CA GLN A 43 -6.39 1.68 16.31
C GLN A 43 -6.54 0.56 15.27
N LEU A 44 -5.60 0.43 14.32
CA LEU A 44 -5.69 -0.52 13.21
C LEU A 44 -5.11 -1.90 13.53
N GLN A 45 -4.10 -1.96 14.41
CA GLN A 45 -3.46 -3.20 14.85
C GLN A 45 -2.99 -4.06 13.67
N LEU A 46 -2.19 -3.46 12.77
CA LEU A 46 -1.67 -4.12 11.57
C LEU A 46 -0.35 -4.85 11.82
N ILE A 47 0.45 -4.39 12.78
CA ILE A 47 1.73 -4.99 13.12
C ILE A 47 1.57 -5.89 14.35
N PRO A 48 1.80 -7.21 14.24
CA PRO A 48 1.85 -8.08 15.42
C PRO A 48 2.87 -7.59 16.46
N GLU A 49 2.54 -7.73 17.73
CA GLU A 49 3.38 -7.19 18.83
C GLU A 49 4.81 -7.73 18.80
N ARG A 50 5.01 -8.97 18.38
CA ARG A 50 6.32 -9.62 18.39
C ARG A 50 6.57 -10.38 17.10
N LEU A 51 7.66 -10.00 16.42
CA LEU A 51 8.03 -10.55 15.11
C LEU A 51 9.45 -11.16 15.11
N VAL A 52 10.01 -11.46 16.27
CA VAL A 52 11.35 -12.07 16.35
C VAL A 52 11.38 -13.39 15.58
N GLY A 53 12.31 -13.48 14.61
CA GLY A 53 12.48 -14.65 13.76
C GLY A 53 11.47 -14.76 12.62
N ARG A 54 10.58 -13.78 12.45
CA ARG A 54 9.64 -13.76 11.33
C ARG A 54 10.21 -13.02 10.12
N SER A 55 9.93 -13.56 8.94
CA SER A 55 10.28 -12.95 7.66
C SER A 55 9.11 -12.12 7.14
N VAL A 56 9.38 -10.86 6.79
CA VAL A 56 8.38 -9.94 6.25
C VAL A 56 8.82 -9.44 4.88
N VAL A 57 7.90 -9.42 3.92
CA VAL A 57 8.13 -8.80 2.61
C VAL A 57 7.15 -7.64 2.44
N GLU A 58 7.67 -6.44 2.20
CA GLU A 58 6.87 -5.28 1.80
C GLU A 58 6.90 -5.13 0.28
N LEU A 59 5.71 -5.08 -0.32
CA LEU A 59 5.51 -4.91 -1.77
C LEU A 59 5.14 -3.46 -2.09
N GLY A 60 6.01 -2.76 -2.84
CA GLY A 60 5.92 -1.32 -3.07
C GLY A 60 6.35 -0.54 -1.83
N CYS A 61 7.60 -0.75 -1.38
CA CYS A 61 8.05 -0.23 -0.10
C CYS A 61 8.42 1.27 -0.11
N GLY A 62 8.53 1.90 -1.26
CA GLY A 62 8.88 3.32 -1.36
C GLY A 62 10.13 3.67 -0.54
N THR A 63 9.99 4.60 0.40
CA THR A 63 11.07 5.03 1.30
C THR A 63 11.35 4.04 2.45
N GLY A 64 10.59 2.95 2.57
CA GLY A 64 10.85 1.84 3.50
C GLY A 64 10.43 2.07 4.94
N TYR A 65 9.53 3.01 5.24
CA TYR A 65 9.12 3.30 6.61
C TYR A 65 8.26 2.18 7.22
N VAL A 66 7.38 1.54 6.45
CA VAL A 66 6.61 0.38 6.94
C VAL A 66 7.56 -0.78 7.21
N SER A 67 8.51 -1.07 6.30
CA SER A 67 9.59 -2.03 6.55
C SER A 67 10.30 -1.75 7.87
N ARG A 68 10.61 -0.48 8.17
CA ARG A 68 11.26 -0.07 9.44
C ARG A 68 10.41 -0.42 10.66
N TRP A 69 9.11 -0.17 10.61
CA TRP A 69 8.22 -0.47 11.73
C TRP A 69 8.13 -1.97 12.03
N PHE A 70 8.14 -2.82 11.00
CA PHE A 70 8.22 -4.27 11.18
C PHE A 70 9.58 -4.72 11.71
N GLU A 71 10.69 -4.14 11.23
CA GLU A 71 12.02 -4.40 11.75
C GLU A 71 12.14 -4.05 13.25
N GLN A 72 11.60 -2.93 13.69
CA GLN A 72 11.58 -2.50 15.08
C GLN A 72 10.84 -3.49 16.02
N ARG A 73 9.94 -4.33 15.47
CA ARG A 73 9.29 -5.44 16.19
C ARG A 73 10.08 -6.75 16.13
N GLY A 74 11.27 -6.73 15.51
CA GLY A 74 12.18 -7.87 15.46
C GLY A 74 12.09 -8.72 14.21
N ALA A 75 11.36 -8.30 13.16
CA ALA A 75 11.28 -9.00 11.91
C ALA A 75 12.56 -8.90 11.08
N GLN A 76 12.80 -9.91 10.23
CA GLN A 76 13.71 -9.84 9.11
C GLN A 76 12.93 -9.34 7.89
N VAL A 77 13.25 -8.14 7.40
CA VAL A 77 12.42 -7.46 6.40
C VAL A 77 13.12 -7.34 5.06
N THR A 78 12.37 -7.63 4.00
CA THR A 78 12.75 -7.34 2.61
C THR A 78 11.71 -6.40 2.01
N GLY A 79 12.15 -5.22 1.58
CA GLY A 79 11.34 -4.27 0.82
C GLY A 79 11.59 -4.39 -0.67
N VAL A 80 10.53 -4.49 -1.47
CA VAL A 80 10.58 -4.53 -2.94
C VAL A 80 9.91 -3.27 -3.47
N ASP A 81 10.58 -2.56 -4.37
CA ASP A 81 10.00 -1.41 -5.06
C ASP A 81 10.45 -1.33 -6.53
N LEU A 82 9.61 -0.75 -7.36
CA LEU A 82 9.86 -0.58 -8.80
C LEU A 82 10.74 0.66 -9.08
N SER A 83 10.73 1.66 -8.19
CA SER A 83 11.47 2.90 -8.33
C SER A 83 12.88 2.78 -7.73
N ASN A 84 13.88 3.01 -8.57
CA ASN A 84 15.25 3.07 -8.12
C ASN A 84 15.51 4.29 -7.23
N GLN A 85 14.82 5.40 -7.46
CA GLN A 85 14.98 6.64 -6.68
C GLN A 85 14.37 6.50 -5.28
N GLN A 86 13.19 5.89 -5.16
CA GLN A 86 12.61 5.55 -3.87
C GLN A 86 13.56 4.65 -3.06
N LEU A 87 14.09 3.62 -3.69
CA LEU A 87 15.04 2.71 -3.03
C LEU A 87 16.37 3.37 -2.69
N ALA A 88 16.82 4.37 -3.44
CA ALA A 88 18.01 5.14 -3.08
C ALA A 88 17.79 5.89 -1.75
N THR A 89 16.62 6.49 -1.57
CA THR A 89 16.17 7.13 -0.31
C THR A 89 16.08 6.10 0.82
N ALA A 90 15.37 4.99 0.62
CA ALA A 90 15.23 3.92 1.60
C ALA A 90 16.57 3.38 2.09
N LYS A 91 17.50 3.10 1.17
CA LYS A 91 18.88 2.66 1.49
C LYS A 91 19.67 3.74 2.21
N GLY A 92 19.42 5.02 1.90
CA GLY A 92 19.99 6.16 2.62
C GLY A 92 19.56 6.18 4.08
N PHE A 93 18.27 6.04 4.33
CA PHE A 93 17.72 5.95 5.68
C PHE A 93 18.20 4.70 6.41
N ALA A 94 18.20 3.53 5.77
CA ALA A 94 18.71 2.31 6.39
C ALA A 94 20.14 2.46 6.89
N ARG A 95 21.04 3.08 6.12
CA ARG A 95 22.42 3.38 6.58
C ARG A 95 22.43 4.34 7.76
N ARG A 96 21.64 5.42 7.71
CA ARG A 96 21.60 6.44 8.77
C ARG A 96 21.03 5.91 10.08
N PHE A 97 20.05 5.02 10.03
CA PHE A 97 19.38 4.45 11.20
C PHE A 97 19.88 3.03 11.55
N GLU A 98 21.00 2.60 10.99
CA GLU A 98 21.64 1.29 11.26
C GLU A 98 20.67 0.11 11.07
N SER A 99 19.78 0.21 10.09
CA SER A 99 18.77 -0.80 9.77
C SER A 99 19.37 -1.93 8.94
N ARG A 100 18.84 -3.14 9.11
CA ARG A 100 19.24 -4.35 8.38
C ARG A 100 18.27 -4.76 7.28
N ILE A 101 17.31 -3.92 6.94
CA ILE A 101 16.33 -4.18 5.90
C ILE A 101 17.05 -4.38 4.55
N THR A 102 16.66 -5.43 3.84
CA THR A 102 17.12 -5.67 2.47
C THR A 102 16.18 -5.00 1.49
N PHE A 103 16.69 -4.08 0.66
CA PHE A 103 15.91 -3.39 -0.38
C PHE A 103 16.27 -3.89 -1.77
N ILE A 104 15.25 -4.36 -2.51
CA ILE A 104 15.37 -4.99 -3.83
C ILE A 104 14.60 -4.18 -4.86
N LEU A 105 15.29 -3.80 -5.97
CA LEU A 105 14.62 -3.25 -7.14
C LEU A 105 13.89 -4.36 -7.88
N GLY A 106 12.56 -4.28 -7.95
CA GLY A 106 11.77 -5.34 -8.53
C GLY A 106 10.31 -4.97 -8.76
N ASN A 107 9.63 -5.81 -9.54
CA ASN A 107 8.20 -5.71 -9.77
C ASN A 107 7.44 -6.48 -8.69
N ALA A 108 6.56 -5.82 -7.97
CA ALA A 108 5.74 -6.43 -6.93
C ALA A 108 4.68 -7.43 -7.46
N GLU A 109 4.38 -7.39 -8.76
CA GLU A 109 3.49 -8.36 -9.42
C GLU A 109 4.18 -9.68 -9.76
N ALA A 110 5.53 -9.70 -9.80
CA ALA A 110 6.34 -10.87 -10.12
C ALA A 110 7.76 -10.66 -9.58
N THR A 111 7.92 -10.87 -8.29
CA THR A 111 9.23 -10.72 -7.62
C THR A 111 10.14 -11.91 -7.98
N ALA A 112 11.46 -11.69 -7.89
CA ALA A 112 12.43 -12.78 -8.02
C ALA A 112 12.63 -13.54 -6.68
N LEU A 113 11.83 -13.26 -5.65
CA LEU A 113 11.94 -13.90 -4.34
C LEU A 113 11.47 -15.37 -4.40
N PRO A 114 12.05 -16.24 -3.56
CA PRO A 114 11.60 -17.62 -3.47
C PRO A 114 10.13 -17.73 -3.02
N LYS A 115 9.44 -18.78 -3.45
CA LYS A 115 8.14 -19.11 -2.87
C LYS A 115 8.28 -19.47 -1.39
N HIS A 116 7.21 -19.18 -0.62
CA HIS A 116 7.13 -19.51 0.81
C HIS A 116 8.32 -18.94 1.62
N CYS A 117 8.74 -17.72 1.30
CA CYS A 117 9.84 -17.03 1.98
C CYS A 117 9.38 -16.01 3.02
N ALA A 118 8.07 -15.77 3.16
CA ALA A 118 7.53 -14.76 4.05
C ALA A 118 6.47 -15.33 5.00
N ASP A 119 6.56 -14.96 6.28
CA ASP A 119 5.48 -15.14 7.26
C ASP A 119 4.40 -14.05 7.08
N ILE A 120 4.81 -12.85 6.66
CA ILE A 120 3.93 -11.71 6.41
C ILE A 120 4.32 -11.05 5.09
N VAL A 121 3.33 -10.76 4.26
CA VAL A 121 3.44 -9.81 3.15
C VAL A 121 2.62 -8.58 3.52
N VAL A 122 3.20 -7.39 3.34
CA VAL A 122 2.54 -6.12 3.64
C VAL A 122 2.63 -5.17 2.46
N SER A 123 1.62 -4.33 2.27
CA SER A 123 1.65 -3.21 1.34
C SER A 123 0.79 -2.06 1.86
N GLU A 124 1.36 -0.88 1.96
CA GLU A 124 0.66 0.34 2.31
C GLU A 124 0.83 1.33 1.17
N TYR A 125 -0.25 1.61 0.44
CA TYR A 125 -0.25 2.44 -0.77
C TYR A 125 0.77 2.05 -1.85
N GLY A 126 1.53 0.98 -1.66
CA GLY A 126 2.48 0.43 -2.63
C GLY A 126 1.79 -0.44 -3.68
N ALA A 127 2.05 -1.75 -3.66
CA ALA A 127 1.37 -2.69 -4.56
C ALA A 127 -0.17 -2.66 -4.42
N ALA A 128 -0.67 -2.28 -3.23
CA ALA A 128 -2.09 -2.20 -2.92
C ALA A 128 -2.90 -1.32 -3.88
N ILE A 129 -2.26 -0.31 -4.51
CA ILE A 129 -2.92 0.58 -5.47
C ILE A 129 -2.19 0.70 -6.81
N TRP A 130 -0.85 0.50 -6.85
CA TRP A 130 -0.04 0.71 -8.06
C TRP A 130 0.16 -0.55 -8.90
N CYS A 131 -0.26 -1.71 -8.40
CA CYS A 131 -0.16 -2.99 -9.09
C CYS A 131 -1.53 -3.56 -9.42
N ASP A 132 -1.62 -4.29 -10.54
CA ASP A 132 -2.85 -5.01 -10.89
C ASP A 132 -3.16 -6.07 -9.82
N PRO A 133 -4.31 -5.98 -9.12
CA PRO A 133 -4.71 -6.95 -8.10
C PRO A 133 -4.67 -8.40 -8.59
N TYR A 134 -5.00 -8.62 -9.86
CA TYR A 134 -4.97 -9.96 -10.45
C TYR A 134 -3.56 -10.50 -10.70
N GLN A 135 -2.52 -9.68 -10.50
CA GLN A 135 -1.13 -10.07 -10.60
C GLN A 135 -0.45 -10.10 -9.22
N TRP A 136 -0.54 -9.02 -8.43
CA TRP A 136 0.20 -8.94 -7.19
C TRP A 136 -0.40 -9.76 -6.04
N ILE A 137 -1.73 -10.01 -5.98
CA ILE A 137 -2.34 -10.88 -4.97
C ILE A 137 -1.90 -12.36 -5.15
N PRO A 138 -1.88 -12.94 -6.38
CA PRO A 138 -1.26 -14.24 -6.61
C PRO A 138 0.23 -14.29 -6.22
N GLU A 139 0.98 -13.23 -6.49
CA GLU A 139 2.39 -13.15 -6.08
C GLU A 139 2.54 -13.11 -4.56
N ALA A 140 1.75 -12.30 -3.85
CA ALA A 140 1.72 -12.31 -2.40
C ALA A 140 1.39 -13.70 -1.84
N ALA A 141 0.40 -14.39 -2.44
CA ALA A 141 0.06 -15.77 -2.08
C ALA A 141 1.22 -16.75 -2.32
N ARG A 142 2.01 -16.57 -3.38
CA ARG A 142 3.19 -17.40 -3.70
C ARG A 142 4.31 -17.19 -2.67
N LEU A 143 4.51 -15.94 -2.24
CA LEU A 143 5.55 -15.59 -1.27
C LEU A 143 5.27 -16.12 0.13
N LEU A 144 4.00 -16.18 0.52
CA LEU A 144 3.59 -16.56 1.87
C LEU A 144 3.74 -18.06 2.12
N VAL A 145 4.23 -18.40 3.32
CA VAL A 145 4.13 -19.75 3.87
C VAL A 145 2.66 -20.09 4.15
N PRO A 146 2.28 -21.39 4.21
CA PRO A 146 0.97 -21.76 4.75
C PRO A 146 0.75 -21.18 6.15
N GLY A 147 -0.41 -20.56 6.39
CA GLY A 147 -0.71 -19.82 7.62
C GLY A 147 -0.09 -18.42 7.69
N GLY A 148 0.68 -18.00 6.68
CA GLY A 148 1.23 -16.65 6.57
C GLY A 148 0.14 -15.61 6.30
N ARG A 149 0.43 -14.33 6.58
CA ARG A 149 -0.53 -13.25 6.54
C ARG A 149 -0.24 -12.26 5.42
N LEU A 150 -1.29 -11.84 4.71
CA LEU A 150 -1.26 -10.68 3.83
C LEU A 150 -2.01 -9.54 4.51
N ILE A 151 -1.36 -8.37 4.63
CA ILE A 151 -1.94 -7.16 5.24
C ILE A 151 -1.73 -6.03 4.24
N PHE A 152 -2.79 -5.34 3.84
CA PHE A 152 -2.60 -4.19 2.98
C PHE A 152 -3.64 -3.09 3.22
N LEU A 153 -3.22 -1.87 2.95
CA LEU A 153 -3.98 -0.64 3.04
C LEU A 153 -3.90 0.10 1.71
N GLY A 154 -5.01 0.61 1.26
CA GLY A 154 -5.11 1.46 0.06
C GLY A 154 -6.42 2.21 0.00
N HIS A 155 -6.68 2.88 -1.11
CA HIS A 155 -7.94 3.58 -1.32
C HIS A 155 -9.15 2.65 -1.22
N SER A 156 -10.24 3.14 -0.64
CA SER A 156 -11.51 2.43 -0.71
C SER A 156 -12.08 2.50 -2.12
N PRO A 157 -12.88 1.50 -2.56
CA PRO A 157 -13.56 1.59 -3.85
C PRO A 157 -14.57 2.75 -3.91
N TRP A 158 -15.07 3.24 -2.77
CA TRP A 158 -15.95 4.39 -2.70
C TRP A 158 -15.25 5.69 -3.10
N ALA A 159 -14.04 5.92 -2.59
CA ALA A 159 -13.24 7.07 -3.00
C ALA A 159 -12.97 7.03 -4.50
N MET A 160 -12.60 5.87 -5.04
CA MET A 160 -12.31 5.72 -6.47
C MET A 160 -13.53 5.95 -7.36
N VAL A 161 -14.71 5.48 -6.94
CA VAL A 161 -15.96 5.71 -7.71
C VAL A 161 -16.40 7.16 -7.67
N CYS A 162 -16.08 7.88 -6.61
CA CYS A 162 -16.44 9.29 -6.43
C CYS A 162 -15.41 10.30 -6.99
N THR A 163 -14.27 9.81 -7.52
CA THR A 163 -13.27 10.61 -8.25
C THR A 163 -13.54 10.51 -9.76
N ASP A 164 -13.53 11.61 -10.49
CA ASP A 164 -13.70 11.60 -11.95
C ASP A 164 -12.38 11.29 -12.69
N ASP A 165 -12.45 11.23 -14.02
CA ASP A 165 -11.29 10.93 -14.86
C ASP A 165 -10.34 12.12 -15.02
N GLU A 166 -10.79 13.32 -14.71
CA GLU A 166 -9.98 14.53 -14.64
C GLU A 166 -9.14 14.60 -13.37
N GLY A 167 -9.44 13.72 -12.37
CA GLY A 167 -8.72 13.66 -11.11
C GLY A 167 -9.05 14.80 -10.16
N ASP A 168 -10.23 15.37 -10.26
CA ASP A 168 -10.74 16.35 -9.31
C ASP A 168 -10.90 15.75 -7.91
N ALA A 169 -11.11 16.61 -6.93
CA ALA A 169 -11.35 16.16 -5.56
C ALA A 169 -12.53 15.19 -5.47
N VAL A 170 -12.39 14.17 -4.61
CA VAL A 170 -13.45 13.21 -4.30
C VAL A 170 -14.74 13.96 -3.96
N SER A 171 -15.83 13.61 -4.63
CA SER A 171 -17.13 14.30 -4.51
C SER A 171 -18.21 13.38 -3.93
N ASN A 172 -19.41 13.95 -3.69
CA ASN A 172 -20.58 13.16 -3.26
C ASN A 172 -21.33 12.51 -4.43
N ALA A 173 -20.76 12.55 -5.64
CA ALA A 173 -21.35 11.95 -6.82
C ALA A 173 -20.53 10.76 -7.31
N MET A 174 -21.21 9.68 -7.69
CA MET A 174 -20.57 8.58 -8.41
C MET A 174 -20.19 9.03 -9.81
N ARG A 175 -18.91 8.97 -10.17
CA ARG A 175 -18.34 9.47 -11.41
C ARG A 175 -18.02 8.36 -12.41
N ARG A 176 -17.92 7.12 -11.92
CA ARG A 176 -17.65 5.93 -12.75
C ARG A 176 -18.42 4.71 -12.28
N SER A 177 -18.47 3.69 -13.14
CA SER A 177 -19.10 2.41 -12.79
C SER A 177 -18.36 1.72 -11.65
N TYR A 178 -19.07 1.35 -10.61
CA TYR A 178 -18.52 0.55 -9.50
C TYR A 178 -18.14 -0.87 -9.96
N PHE A 179 -18.96 -1.50 -10.80
CA PHE A 179 -18.73 -2.88 -11.24
C PHE A 179 -17.59 -3.03 -12.25
N ASP A 180 -17.23 -1.95 -12.94
CA ASP A 180 -16.11 -1.91 -13.89
C ASP A 180 -14.84 -1.35 -13.26
N LEU A 181 -14.86 -1.06 -11.96
CA LEU A 181 -13.70 -0.56 -11.25
C LEU A 181 -12.54 -1.56 -11.35
N HIS A 182 -11.41 -1.14 -11.94
CA HIS A 182 -10.19 -1.91 -12.06
C HIS A 182 -8.98 -1.00 -12.24
N ARG A 183 -8.86 -0.32 -13.37
CA ARG A 183 -7.72 0.50 -13.74
C ARG A 183 -8.14 1.96 -13.89
N MET A 184 -7.47 2.84 -13.18
CA MET A 184 -7.61 4.29 -13.30
C MET A 184 -6.32 4.87 -13.85
N ASP A 185 -6.42 5.71 -14.88
CA ASP A 185 -5.29 6.31 -15.56
C ASP A 185 -5.24 7.81 -15.27
N TRP A 186 -4.34 8.20 -14.38
CA TRP A 186 -4.15 9.57 -13.92
C TRP A 186 -3.02 10.30 -14.68
N THR A 187 -2.46 9.70 -15.74
CA THR A 187 -1.29 10.26 -16.43
C THR A 187 -1.55 11.61 -17.09
N ARG A 188 -2.82 11.97 -17.28
CA ARG A 188 -3.26 13.24 -17.85
C ARG A 188 -4.01 14.13 -16.86
N ALA A 189 -4.31 13.61 -15.70
CA ALA A 189 -5.02 14.33 -14.66
C ALA A 189 -4.06 15.19 -13.82
N PRO A 190 -4.47 16.37 -13.34
CA PRO A 190 -3.68 17.19 -12.44
C PRO A 190 -3.72 16.66 -11.00
N ILE A 191 -3.91 15.39 -10.80
CA ILE A 191 -3.99 14.73 -9.51
C ILE A 191 -2.60 14.42 -8.97
N ASP A 192 -2.45 14.47 -7.65
CA ASP A 192 -1.23 14.15 -6.93
C ASP A 192 -1.50 13.01 -5.92
N PRO A 193 -0.80 11.88 -6.03
CA PRO A 193 0.10 11.50 -7.13
C PRO A 193 -0.65 11.07 -8.40
N GLY A 194 -0.02 11.24 -9.57
CA GLY A 194 -0.51 10.73 -10.86
C GLY A 194 -0.13 9.25 -11.07
N GLY A 195 -0.10 8.80 -12.32
CA GLY A 195 0.25 7.43 -12.67
C GLY A 195 -0.96 6.55 -12.98
N ILE A 196 -0.81 5.23 -12.82
CA ILE A 196 -1.87 4.26 -13.07
C ILE A 196 -2.17 3.50 -11.80
N GLU A 197 -3.37 3.67 -11.29
CA GLU A 197 -3.87 3.00 -10.09
C GLU A 197 -4.83 1.87 -10.39
N PHE A 198 -4.96 0.97 -9.43
CA PHE A 198 -5.89 -0.15 -9.48
C PHE A 198 -6.73 -0.25 -8.22
N ASN A 199 -7.99 -0.63 -8.42
CA ASN A 199 -8.87 -1.02 -7.33
C ASN A 199 -9.91 -2.01 -7.87
N LEU A 200 -10.66 -2.66 -6.99
CA LEU A 200 -11.73 -3.58 -7.38
C LEU A 200 -13.01 -3.31 -6.56
N PRO A 201 -14.18 -3.63 -7.12
CA PRO A 201 -15.37 -3.79 -6.30
C PRO A 201 -15.13 -4.79 -5.16
N LEU A 202 -15.71 -4.56 -3.99
CA LEU A 202 -15.54 -5.45 -2.84
C LEU A 202 -15.83 -6.92 -3.18
N SER A 203 -16.88 -7.18 -3.94
CA SER A 203 -17.22 -8.55 -4.35
C SER A 203 -16.11 -9.21 -5.20
N LYS A 204 -15.39 -8.45 -6.03
CA LYS A 204 -14.27 -8.96 -6.82
C LYS A 204 -13.04 -9.18 -5.94
N TRP A 205 -12.77 -8.30 -4.96
CA TRP A 205 -11.72 -8.51 -3.97
C TRP A 205 -11.91 -9.84 -3.22
N PHE A 206 -13.09 -10.06 -2.63
CA PHE A 206 -13.38 -11.31 -1.91
C PHE A 206 -13.31 -12.55 -2.79
N THR A 207 -13.75 -12.45 -4.05
CA THR A 207 -13.64 -13.55 -5.02
C THR A 207 -12.18 -13.87 -5.34
N LEU A 208 -11.35 -12.85 -5.55
CA LEU A 208 -9.92 -13.00 -5.82
C LEU A 208 -9.20 -13.63 -4.62
N PHE A 209 -9.44 -13.15 -3.41
CA PHE A 209 -8.83 -13.71 -2.20
C PHE A 209 -9.12 -15.20 -2.06
N ARG A 210 -10.38 -15.57 -2.20
CA ARG A 210 -10.79 -16.99 -2.13
C ARG A 210 -10.11 -17.84 -3.22
N ALA A 211 -10.03 -17.32 -4.46
CA ALA A 211 -9.38 -18.01 -5.56
C ALA A 211 -7.87 -18.22 -5.33
N GLN A 212 -7.23 -17.34 -4.57
CA GLN A 212 -5.82 -17.44 -4.21
C GLN A 212 -5.56 -18.15 -2.87
N GLY A 213 -6.58 -18.79 -2.30
CA GLY A 213 -6.46 -19.54 -1.05
C GLY A 213 -6.26 -18.65 0.18
N PHE A 214 -6.88 -17.49 0.21
CA PHE A 214 -6.92 -16.65 1.40
C PHE A 214 -8.25 -16.77 2.13
N ARG A 215 -8.17 -16.80 3.45
CA ARG A 215 -9.28 -16.49 4.35
C ARG A 215 -9.17 -15.03 4.73
N VAL A 216 -10.26 -14.28 4.67
CA VAL A 216 -10.35 -12.91 5.18
C VAL A 216 -10.54 -12.98 6.69
N ASP A 217 -9.59 -12.47 7.44
CA ASP A 217 -9.65 -12.43 8.91
C ASP A 217 -10.29 -11.13 9.39
N ASP A 218 -10.02 -10.02 8.68
CA ASP A 218 -10.55 -8.69 9.03
C ASP A 218 -10.62 -7.80 7.79
N TYR A 219 -11.61 -6.92 7.76
CA TYR A 219 -11.77 -5.84 6.80
C TYR A 219 -12.19 -4.59 7.55
N GLN A 220 -11.46 -3.50 7.35
CA GLN A 220 -11.72 -2.23 8.00
C GLN A 220 -11.85 -1.12 6.95
N GLU A 221 -12.85 -0.28 7.10
CA GLU A 221 -12.98 0.99 6.39
C GLU A 221 -12.52 2.12 7.31
N ILE A 222 -11.65 3.00 6.80
CA ILE A 222 -11.05 4.05 7.61
C ILE A 222 -11.83 5.35 7.43
N GLN A 223 -12.26 5.89 8.55
CA GLN A 223 -12.86 7.22 8.66
C GLN A 223 -11.79 8.24 9.04
N ALA A 224 -11.82 9.44 8.45
CA ALA A 224 -10.94 10.52 8.87
C ALA A 224 -11.06 10.82 10.38
N PRO A 225 -10.01 11.36 11.05
CA PRO A 225 -10.02 11.59 12.49
C PRO A 225 -11.14 12.56 12.90
N ALA A 226 -11.62 12.41 14.15
CA ALA A 226 -12.69 13.27 14.67
C ALA A 226 -12.28 14.76 14.75
N VAL A 227 -11.00 15.00 15.02
CA VAL A 227 -10.43 16.37 15.00
C VAL A 227 -10.16 16.75 13.55
N ARG A 228 -10.59 17.96 13.16
CA ARG A 228 -10.39 18.45 11.80
C ARG A 228 -8.92 18.39 11.42
N SER A 229 -8.67 17.78 10.25
CA SER A 229 -7.36 17.66 9.63
C SER A 229 -7.36 18.35 8.26
N PRO A 230 -6.22 18.79 7.75
CA PRO A 230 -6.12 19.25 6.36
C PRO A 230 -6.55 18.15 5.37
N ASP A 231 -7.07 18.58 4.24
CA ASP A 231 -7.39 17.69 3.13
C ASP A 231 -6.14 16.94 2.64
N ARG A 232 -6.31 15.76 2.14
CA ARG A 232 -5.21 14.86 1.75
C ARG A 232 -5.47 14.26 0.37
N PHE A 233 -4.50 14.42 -0.56
CA PHE A 233 -4.53 13.74 -1.86
C PHE A 233 -5.92 13.78 -2.52
N SER A 234 -6.41 14.95 -2.84
CA SER A 234 -7.74 15.18 -3.43
C SER A 234 -8.93 14.68 -2.60
N THR A 235 -8.74 14.28 -1.34
CA THR A 235 -9.81 13.85 -0.43
C THR A 235 -10.01 14.88 0.68
N SER A 236 -11.21 15.48 0.75
CA SER A 236 -11.52 16.42 1.83
C SER A 236 -11.79 15.69 3.14
N TRP A 237 -11.43 16.33 4.25
CA TRP A 237 -11.71 15.80 5.57
C TRP A 237 -13.22 15.61 5.80
N GLU A 238 -14.06 16.57 5.36
CA GLU A 238 -15.52 16.50 5.48
C GLU A 238 -16.09 15.27 4.77
N TRP A 239 -15.62 14.97 3.55
CA TRP A 239 -16.04 13.78 2.82
C TRP A 239 -15.63 12.51 3.56
N ALA A 240 -14.37 12.42 3.96
CA ALA A 240 -13.81 11.25 4.64
C ALA A 240 -14.33 11.06 6.08
N ARG A 241 -15.02 12.04 6.65
CA ARG A 241 -15.81 11.89 7.89
C ARG A 241 -17.12 11.16 7.67
N SER A 242 -17.63 11.17 6.47
CA SER A 242 -18.95 10.60 6.13
C SER A 242 -18.84 9.32 5.31
N TYR A 243 -17.75 9.17 4.55
CA TYR A 243 -17.52 8.05 3.65
C TYR A 243 -16.10 7.51 3.81
N PRO A 244 -15.89 6.19 3.64
CA PRO A 244 -14.56 5.62 3.77
C PRO A 244 -13.66 6.03 2.60
N SER A 245 -12.53 6.67 2.92
CA SER A 245 -11.51 7.02 1.92
C SER A 245 -10.50 5.91 1.72
N GLU A 246 -10.29 5.08 2.73
CA GLU A 246 -9.30 4.03 2.77
C GLU A 246 -9.91 2.73 3.29
N GLN A 247 -9.26 1.63 2.91
CA GLN A 247 -9.62 0.28 3.36
C GLN A 247 -8.38 -0.52 3.76
N VAL A 248 -8.56 -1.42 4.71
CA VAL A 248 -7.56 -2.39 5.15
C VAL A 248 -8.10 -3.79 5.02
N PHE A 249 -7.29 -4.70 4.50
CA PHE A 249 -7.53 -6.13 4.54
C PHE A 249 -6.48 -6.84 5.38
N LYS A 250 -6.91 -7.77 6.23
CA LYS A 250 -6.06 -8.73 6.94
C LYS A 250 -6.49 -10.12 6.51
N LEU A 251 -5.58 -10.86 5.91
CA LEU A 251 -5.85 -12.15 5.29
C LEU A 251 -4.86 -13.20 5.80
N THR A 252 -5.30 -14.45 5.92
CA THR A 252 -4.43 -15.60 6.19
C THR A 252 -4.42 -16.54 4.99
N LYS A 253 -3.22 -16.96 4.55
CA LYS A 253 -3.01 -17.99 3.54
C LYS A 253 -3.41 -19.35 4.12
N VAL A 254 -4.38 -20.03 3.48
CA VAL A 254 -4.89 -21.36 3.89
C VAL A 254 -4.09 -22.46 3.23
#